data_bbefe9827104e3b3faa1e2275b54da51
#
_entry.id   bbefe9827104e3b3faa1e2275b54da51
#
_cell.length_a   1.000
_cell.length_b   1.000
_cell.length_c   1.000
_cell.angle_alpha   90.00
_cell.angle_beta   90.00
_cell.angle_gamma   90.00
#
_symmetry.space_group_name_H-M   'P 1'
#
loop_
_entity.id
_entity.type
_entity.pdbx_description
1 polymer ?
#
loop_
_entity_poly.entity_id
_entity_poly.type
_entity_poly.pdbx_seq_one_letter_code
_entity_poly.pdbx_strand_id
1 'polypeptide(L)'
;MREILIRHWEHYPRMEAQDLVKLIYQSEFGGGHLIRDPGESLRRLQAEYEAREWGAAGAQNGALAASGPDGWKYVEPAGGGMCRIKLAALDLGLEAVTLNRMFVRSAAEVKGSVSGLKAGLGELLGLCGAEISLDREAARAYIRAYEGEGYPAVSHSPAYREAYHPSYRIVNAMYGRFLPLFVRIDRLLGEAGGRTVNIAVDGMSGSGKSTLAKLLTGLYGCNVFHMDDFFLQPFQRVPERFREPGGNVDYERFKTQVIDCLDSPQGVEYQVYDCGAQRLSKTVRAPRRAFNVIEGSYSQHPYFGNCYDLRVFLEVGEDEQRERIRRRNGEFMLRRFEEEWIPMENAYFTACNIRENSQMVLTNRDQML
;
A
#
# COMPACT_ATOMS: atom_id res chain seq x y z
N MET A 1 7.01 -9.25 16.61
CA MET A 1 5.73 -9.90 17.03
C MET A 1 5.32 -9.49 18.45
N ARG A 2 6.24 -9.35 19.41
CA ARG A 2 5.98 -8.98 20.81
C ARG A 2 4.99 -7.82 20.98
N GLU A 3 5.29 -6.64 20.41
CA GLU A 3 4.44 -5.45 20.54
C GLU A 3 3.03 -5.67 19.96
N ILE A 4 2.93 -6.41 18.86
CA ILE A 4 1.64 -6.74 18.22
C ILE A 4 0.78 -7.60 19.16
N LEU A 5 1.37 -8.62 19.78
CA LEU A 5 0.66 -9.51 20.73
C LEU A 5 0.14 -8.72 21.93
N ILE A 6 0.97 -7.85 22.53
CA ILE A 6 0.60 -7.03 23.69
C ILE A 6 -0.54 -6.08 23.30
N ARG A 7 -0.41 -5.33 22.20
CA ARG A 7 -1.44 -4.38 21.75
C ARG A 7 -2.79 -5.07 21.43
N HIS A 8 -2.76 -6.27 20.83
CA HIS A 8 -3.99 -7.02 20.59
C HIS A 8 -4.62 -7.49 21.90
N TRP A 9 -3.82 -7.96 22.85
CA TRP A 9 -4.32 -8.39 24.17
C TRP A 9 -4.96 -7.23 24.95
N GLU A 10 -4.34 -6.07 24.93
CA GLU A 10 -4.88 -4.85 25.56
C GLU A 10 -6.18 -4.38 24.89
N HIS A 11 -6.23 -4.47 23.56
CA HIS A 11 -7.38 -4.00 22.77
C HIS A 11 -8.59 -4.95 22.85
N TYR A 12 -8.34 -6.24 23.05
CA TYR A 12 -9.35 -7.31 23.06
C TYR A 12 -9.34 -8.14 24.36
N PRO A 13 -9.90 -7.63 25.48
CA PRO A 13 -9.86 -8.30 26.78
C PRO A 13 -10.51 -9.70 26.85
N ARG A 14 -11.28 -10.09 25.83
CA ARG A 14 -11.89 -11.43 25.72
C ARG A 14 -11.07 -12.40 24.85
N MET A 15 -9.84 -12.03 24.50
CA MET A 15 -8.93 -12.95 23.80
C MET A 15 -8.55 -14.13 24.70
N GLU A 16 -8.39 -15.29 24.06
CA GLU A 16 -7.85 -16.50 24.63
C GLU A 16 -6.50 -16.87 23.97
N ALA A 17 -5.83 -17.90 24.49
CA ALA A 17 -4.59 -18.42 23.90
C ALA A 17 -4.76 -18.71 22.39
N GLN A 18 -5.91 -19.28 22.01
CA GLN A 18 -6.29 -19.61 20.64
C GLN A 18 -6.23 -18.39 19.72
N ASP A 19 -6.69 -17.22 20.17
CA ASP A 19 -6.74 -16.01 19.35
C ASP A 19 -5.35 -15.41 19.11
N LEU A 20 -4.46 -15.49 20.12
CA LEU A 20 -3.07 -15.08 19.99
C LEU A 20 -2.30 -16.04 19.06
N VAL A 21 -2.54 -17.36 19.18
CA VAL A 21 -1.97 -18.34 18.25
C VAL A 21 -2.47 -18.10 16.82
N LYS A 22 -3.77 -17.77 16.65
CA LYS A 22 -4.30 -17.37 15.33
C LYS A 22 -3.61 -16.14 14.79
N LEU A 23 -3.35 -15.13 15.59
CA LEU A 23 -2.65 -13.91 15.17
C LEU A 23 -1.23 -14.23 14.68
N ILE A 24 -0.49 -15.08 15.42
CA ILE A 24 0.83 -15.56 15.03
C ILE A 24 0.75 -16.38 13.72
N TYR A 25 -0.25 -17.26 13.59
CA TYR A 25 -0.48 -18.00 12.36
C TYR A 25 -0.71 -17.07 11.17
N GLN A 26 -1.54 -16.04 11.33
CA GLN A 26 -1.85 -15.08 10.29
C GLN A 26 -0.64 -14.21 9.91
N SER A 27 0.20 -13.86 10.87
CA SER A 27 1.43 -13.10 10.59
C SER A 27 2.42 -13.90 9.73
N GLU A 28 2.41 -15.21 9.87
CA GLU A 28 3.35 -16.11 9.18
C GLU A 28 2.79 -16.65 7.85
N PHE A 29 1.53 -17.11 7.85
CA PHE A 29 0.93 -17.80 6.71
C PHE A 29 -0.21 -17.03 6.01
N GLY A 30 -0.59 -15.87 6.55
CA GLY A 30 -1.70 -15.11 5.98
C GLY A 30 -3.03 -15.88 6.03
N GLY A 31 -3.83 -15.71 4.96
CA GLY A 31 -5.17 -16.30 4.84
C GLY A 31 -5.35 -17.27 3.66
N GLY A 32 -4.26 -17.77 3.07
CA GLY A 32 -4.31 -18.58 1.85
C GLY A 32 -5.18 -19.82 1.93
N HIS A 33 -5.24 -20.47 3.10
CA HIS A 33 -6.10 -21.63 3.36
C HIS A 33 -7.61 -21.36 3.19
N LEU A 34 -8.04 -20.10 3.19
CA LEU A 34 -9.43 -19.69 2.99
C LEU A 34 -9.80 -19.50 1.53
N ILE A 35 -8.83 -19.52 0.61
CA ILE A 35 -9.01 -19.21 -0.81
C ILE A 35 -8.88 -20.49 -1.63
N ARG A 36 -10.01 -21.03 -2.10
CA ARG A 36 -10.03 -22.11 -3.09
C ARG A 36 -10.11 -21.55 -4.50
N ASP A 37 -10.96 -20.54 -4.67
CA ASP A 37 -11.22 -19.84 -5.91
C ASP A 37 -11.45 -18.35 -5.62
N PRO A 38 -10.86 -17.41 -6.38
CA PRO A 38 -11.02 -15.98 -6.17
C PRO A 38 -12.47 -15.46 -6.27
N GLY A 39 -13.28 -16.05 -7.14
CA GLY A 39 -14.69 -15.69 -7.30
C GLY A 39 -15.54 -16.18 -6.12
N GLU A 40 -15.28 -17.39 -5.62
CA GLU A 40 -15.92 -17.88 -4.39
C GLU A 40 -15.53 -17.04 -3.18
N SER A 41 -14.26 -16.64 -3.08
CA SER A 41 -13.77 -15.74 -2.03
C SER A 41 -14.49 -14.39 -2.05
N LEU A 42 -14.74 -13.82 -3.23
CA LEU A 42 -15.51 -12.59 -3.39
C LEU A 42 -16.96 -12.75 -2.93
N ARG A 43 -17.64 -13.80 -3.39
CA ARG A 43 -19.04 -14.07 -2.98
C ARG A 43 -19.17 -14.24 -1.46
N ARG A 44 -18.24 -14.94 -0.83
CA ARG A 44 -18.21 -15.07 0.64
C ARG A 44 -17.99 -13.74 1.33
N LEU A 45 -17.10 -12.90 0.82
CA LEU A 45 -16.85 -11.56 1.35
C LEU A 45 -18.11 -10.70 1.28
N GLN A 46 -18.80 -10.71 0.14
CA GLN A 46 -20.05 -9.96 -0.06
C GLN A 46 -21.16 -10.47 0.87
N ALA A 47 -21.38 -11.78 0.95
CA ALA A 47 -22.37 -12.36 1.85
C ALA A 47 -22.07 -12.06 3.33
N GLU A 48 -20.81 -12.09 3.76
CA GLU A 48 -20.39 -11.74 5.11
C GLU A 48 -20.62 -10.25 5.40
N TYR A 49 -20.37 -9.39 4.42
CA TYR A 49 -20.65 -7.97 4.55
C TYR A 49 -22.15 -7.66 4.64
N GLU A 50 -22.98 -8.30 3.82
CA GLU A 50 -24.45 -8.16 3.81
C GLU A 50 -25.10 -8.71 5.09
N ALA A 51 -24.60 -9.84 5.61
CA ALA A 51 -25.11 -10.48 6.82
C ALA A 51 -24.68 -9.76 8.13
N ARG A 52 -23.86 -8.71 8.03
CA ARG A 52 -23.34 -7.98 9.17
C ARG A 52 -24.46 -7.27 9.91
N GLU A 53 -24.66 -7.64 11.18
CA GLU A 53 -25.53 -6.88 12.07
C GLU A 53 -24.93 -5.49 12.34
N TRP A 54 -25.65 -4.44 11.97
CA TRP A 54 -25.28 -3.07 12.23
C TRP A 54 -25.45 -2.77 13.72
N GLY A 55 -24.41 -2.98 14.50
CA GLY A 55 -24.36 -2.40 15.84
C GLY A 55 -24.47 -0.88 15.71
N ALA A 56 -25.30 -0.24 16.56
CA ALA A 56 -25.68 1.19 16.51
C ALA A 56 -24.52 2.22 16.53
N ALA A 57 -23.27 1.82 16.42
CA ALA A 57 -22.07 2.67 16.45
C ALA A 57 -21.52 3.03 15.04
N GLY A 58 -22.15 2.60 13.94
CA GLY A 58 -21.53 2.65 12.59
C GLY A 58 -21.80 3.90 11.75
N ALA A 59 -22.70 4.77 12.12
CA ALA A 59 -23.12 5.90 11.29
C ALA A 59 -22.56 7.24 11.80
N GLN A 60 -21.24 7.40 11.81
CA GLN A 60 -20.64 8.74 11.89
C GLN A 60 -19.82 8.98 10.62
N ASN A 61 -20.38 9.85 9.76
CA ASN A 61 -19.68 10.51 8.67
C ASN A 61 -18.46 11.25 9.24
N GLY A 62 -17.29 10.63 9.18
CA GLY A 62 -16.04 11.19 9.65
C GLY A 62 -14.93 10.94 8.65
N ALA A 63 -14.22 12.00 8.31
CA ALA A 63 -13.06 12.00 7.44
C ALA A 63 -12.12 10.81 7.75
N LEU A 64 -11.55 10.23 6.70
CA LEU A 64 -10.48 9.24 6.73
C LEU A 64 -9.19 9.79 7.35
N ALA A 65 -9.22 10.15 8.63
CA ALA A 65 -8.00 10.29 9.40
C ALA A 65 -7.56 8.87 9.76
N ALA A 66 -6.49 8.40 9.17
CA ALA A 66 -5.87 7.09 9.45
C ALA A 66 -5.34 6.95 10.89
N SER A 67 -5.60 7.93 11.74
CA SER A 67 -5.12 8.04 13.12
C SER A 67 -6.12 8.77 13.99
N GLY A 68 -7.21 8.09 14.35
CA GLY A 68 -7.93 8.41 15.58
C GLY A 68 -7.21 7.79 16.79
N PRO A 69 -7.54 8.17 18.05
CA PRO A 69 -6.99 7.54 19.25
C PRO A 69 -7.20 6.02 19.29
N ASP A 70 -8.16 5.49 18.50
CA ASP A 70 -8.36 4.06 18.23
C ASP A 70 -7.86 3.71 16.82
N GLY A 71 -6.55 3.86 16.57
CA GLY A 71 -5.90 3.66 15.26
C GLY A 71 -6.18 2.34 14.51
N TRP A 72 -7.06 1.48 15.05
CA TRP A 72 -7.47 0.18 14.51
C TRP A 72 -8.93 0.15 14.02
N LYS A 73 -9.52 1.30 13.72
CA LYS A 73 -10.91 1.35 13.28
C LYS A 73 -11.16 0.50 12.01
N TYR A 74 -10.26 0.59 11.02
CA TYR A 74 -10.39 -0.13 9.74
C TYR A 74 -9.22 -1.07 9.45
N VAL A 75 -8.06 -0.82 10.05
CA VAL A 75 -6.82 -1.57 9.81
C VAL A 75 -6.20 -1.96 11.15
N GLU A 76 -5.91 -3.25 11.33
CA GLU A 76 -5.22 -3.78 12.51
C GLU A 76 -3.90 -4.40 12.07
N PRO A 77 -2.74 -4.03 12.64
CA PRO A 77 -1.49 -4.72 12.41
C PRO A 77 -1.59 -6.18 12.83
N ALA A 78 -1.06 -7.10 12.02
CA ALA A 78 -1.04 -8.52 12.35
C ALA A 78 0.37 -9.09 12.51
N GLY A 79 1.40 -8.27 12.26
CA GLY A 79 2.80 -8.69 12.27
C GLY A 79 3.22 -9.40 10.98
N GLY A 80 4.52 -9.69 10.83
CA GLY A 80 5.03 -10.37 9.63
C GLY A 80 4.78 -9.62 8.30
N GLY A 81 4.63 -8.30 8.33
CA GLY A 81 4.26 -7.51 7.15
C GLY A 81 2.80 -7.67 6.73
N MET A 82 1.94 -8.19 7.62
CA MET A 82 0.51 -8.40 7.39
C MET A 82 -0.35 -7.46 8.26
N CYS A 83 -1.56 -7.15 7.78
CA CYS A 83 -2.59 -6.47 8.55
C CYS A 83 -3.97 -7.06 8.26
N ARG A 84 -4.92 -6.78 9.13
CA ARG A 84 -6.34 -7.09 8.95
C ARG A 84 -7.04 -5.83 8.45
N ILE A 85 -7.69 -5.88 7.29
CA ILE A 85 -8.63 -4.83 6.86
C ILE A 85 -10.04 -5.30 7.20
N LYS A 86 -10.72 -4.52 8.06
CA LYS A 86 -12.10 -4.80 8.49
C LYS A 86 -13.07 -4.56 7.33
N LEU A 87 -14.12 -5.38 7.22
CA LEU A 87 -15.15 -5.20 6.18
C LEU A 87 -15.87 -3.85 6.30
N ALA A 88 -15.83 -3.21 7.47
CA ALA A 88 -16.29 -1.82 7.65
C ALA A 88 -15.58 -0.80 6.72
N ALA A 89 -14.44 -1.14 6.14
CA ALA A 89 -13.79 -0.29 5.14
C ALA A 89 -14.63 -0.16 3.84
N LEU A 90 -15.54 -1.11 3.56
CA LEU A 90 -16.46 -1.01 2.42
C LEU A 90 -17.46 0.13 2.60
N ASP A 91 -17.83 0.48 3.85
CA ASP A 91 -18.69 1.63 4.15
C ASP A 91 -18.04 2.97 3.78
N LEU A 92 -16.71 2.99 3.68
CA LEU A 92 -15.95 4.15 3.21
C LEU A 92 -15.92 4.30 1.68
N GLY A 93 -16.47 3.32 0.94
CA GLY A 93 -16.45 3.28 -0.52
C GLY A 93 -15.29 2.46 -1.10
N LEU A 94 -14.64 1.61 -0.28
CA LEU A 94 -13.76 0.56 -0.81
C LEU A 94 -14.64 -0.51 -1.48
N GLU A 95 -14.32 -0.88 -2.70
CA GLU A 95 -15.06 -1.93 -3.41
C GLU A 95 -14.73 -3.32 -2.86
N ALA A 96 -15.75 -4.17 -2.73
CA ALA A 96 -15.58 -5.56 -2.28
C ALA A 96 -14.60 -6.32 -3.19
N VAL A 97 -14.63 -6.07 -4.49
CA VAL A 97 -13.71 -6.67 -5.46
C VAL A 97 -12.27 -6.22 -5.22
N THR A 98 -12.04 -4.98 -4.83
CA THR A 98 -10.71 -4.45 -4.51
C THR A 98 -10.15 -5.11 -3.25
N LEU A 99 -10.93 -5.17 -2.16
CA LEU A 99 -10.52 -5.86 -0.94
C LEU A 99 -10.25 -7.35 -1.18
N ASN A 100 -11.08 -8.02 -1.98
CA ASN A 100 -10.87 -9.43 -2.33
C ASN A 100 -9.58 -9.63 -3.14
N ARG A 101 -9.27 -8.74 -4.09
CA ARG A 101 -8.00 -8.79 -4.84
C ARG A 101 -6.80 -8.59 -3.93
N MET A 102 -6.86 -7.65 -2.97
CA MET A 102 -5.82 -7.48 -1.95
C MET A 102 -5.60 -8.78 -1.18
N PHE A 103 -6.67 -9.44 -0.75
CA PHE A 103 -6.62 -10.69 0.00
C PHE A 103 -6.01 -11.84 -0.81
N VAL A 104 -6.49 -12.06 -2.04
CA VAL A 104 -6.00 -13.13 -2.93
C VAL A 104 -4.52 -12.93 -3.26
N ARG A 105 -4.11 -11.70 -3.60
CA ARG A 105 -2.71 -11.40 -3.90
C ARG A 105 -1.82 -11.58 -2.69
N SER A 106 -2.22 -11.09 -1.52
CA SER A 106 -1.46 -11.26 -0.28
C SER A 106 -1.26 -12.73 0.07
N ALA A 107 -2.29 -13.55 -0.13
CA ALA A 107 -2.21 -14.98 0.10
C ALA A 107 -1.25 -15.71 -0.86
N ALA A 108 -1.12 -15.22 -2.09
CA ALA A 108 -0.18 -15.77 -3.07
C ALA A 108 1.28 -15.34 -2.82
N GLU A 109 1.47 -14.19 -2.19
CA GLU A 109 2.81 -13.59 -1.97
C GLU A 109 3.43 -13.99 -0.62
N VAL A 110 2.60 -14.33 0.39
CA VAL A 110 3.09 -14.68 1.72
C VAL A 110 3.89 -16.00 1.69
N LYS A 111 5.07 -15.97 2.32
CA LYS A 111 5.98 -17.12 2.41
C LYS A 111 6.35 -17.37 3.87
N GLY A 112 5.45 -18.02 4.58
CA GLY A 112 5.69 -18.39 5.97
C GLY A 112 6.42 -19.71 6.15
N SER A 113 6.88 -19.94 7.37
CA SER A 113 7.59 -21.15 7.77
C SER A 113 7.14 -21.66 9.13
N VAL A 114 7.21 -22.96 9.32
CA VAL A 114 6.96 -23.57 10.65
C VAL A 114 7.98 -23.07 11.69
N SER A 115 9.21 -22.77 11.29
CA SER A 115 10.20 -22.19 12.20
C SER A 115 9.83 -20.77 12.65
N GLY A 116 9.32 -19.93 11.76
CA GLY A 116 8.82 -18.61 12.10
C GLY A 116 7.60 -18.68 13.04
N LEU A 117 6.65 -19.58 12.74
CA LEU A 117 5.51 -19.86 13.63
C LEU A 117 5.98 -20.26 15.03
N LYS A 118 6.91 -21.23 15.14
CA LYS A 118 7.48 -21.69 16.43
C LYS A 118 8.17 -20.55 17.18
N ALA A 119 8.89 -19.69 16.50
CA ALA A 119 9.52 -18.52 17.11
C ALA A 119 8.46 -17.57 17.70
N GLY A 120 7.38 -17.27 16.97
CA GLY A 120 6.27 -16.45 17.47
C GLY A 120 5.54 -17.08 18.66
N LEU A 121 5.32 -18.40 18.64
CA LEU A 121 4.73 -19.13 19.78
C LEU A 121 5.63 -19.10 21.02
N GLY A 122 6.96 -19.20 20.83
CA GLY A 122 7.95 -19.05 21.91
C GLY A 122 7.92 -17.65 22.52
N GLU A 123 7.80 -16.62 21.67
CA GLU A 123 7.68 -15.23 22.12
C GLU A 123 6.39 -15.00 22.93
N LEU A 124 5.24 -15.55 22.48
CA LEU A 124 4.00 -15.53 23.23
C LEU A 124 4.16 -16.13 24.64
N LEU A 125 4.76 -17.32 24.75
CA LEU A 125 5.01 -17.95 26.05
C LEU A 125 5.90 -17.10 26.97
N GLY A 126 6.83 -16.33 26.39
CA GLY A 126 7.66 -15.39 27.14
C GLY A 126 6.86 -14.22 27.73
N LEU A 127 5.77 -13.80 27.07
CA LEU A 127 4.92 -12.70 27.49
C LEU A 127 3.86 -13.10 28.53
N CYS A 128 3.42 -14.36 28.52
CA CYS A 128 2.37 -14.87 29.43
C CYS A 128 2.80 -14.75 30.89
N GLY A 129 1.90 -14.20 31.72
CA GLY A 129 2.11 -13.97 33.14
C GLY A 129 3.02 -12.80 33.48
N ALA A 130 3.60 -12.12 32.48
CA ALA A 130 4.46 -10.94 32.65
C ALA A 130 3.78 -9.68 32.06
N GLU A 131 3.60 -9.65 30.75
CA GLU A 131 3.03 -8.51 30.01
C GLU A 131 1.64 -8.79 29.48
N ILE A 132 1.32 -10.07 29.28
CA ILE A 132 -0.01 -10.56 28.91
C ILE A 132 -0.55 -11.34 30.14
N SER A 133 -1.70 -10.93 30.67
CA SER A 133 -2.35 -11.56 31.83
C SER A 133 -3.00 -12.90 31.49
N LEU A 134 -2.38 -13.69 30.61
CA LEU A 134 -2.75 -15.05 30.25
C LEU A 134 -1.93 -16.04 31.09
N ASP A 135 -2.61 -17.06 31.64
CA ASP A 135 -1.92 -18.12 32.37
C ASP A 135 -0.92 -18.87 31.49
N ARG A 136 0.33 -18.89 31.92
CA ARG A 136 1.44 -19.42 31.09
C ARG A 136 1.35 -20.92 30.88
N GLU A 137 0.86 -21.67 31.89
CA GLU A 137 0.73 -23.13 31.78
C GLU A 137 -0.45 -23.52 30.88
N ALA A 138 -1.57 -22.78 30.96
CA ALA A 138 -2.69 -22.95 30.05
C ALA A 138 -2.29 -22.64 28.60
N ALA A 139 -1.55 -21.53 28.37
CA ALA A 139 -1.02 -21.21 27.05
C ALA A 139 -0.06 -22.29 26.52
N ARG A 140 0.82 -22.80 27.39
CA ARG A 140 1.75 -23.88 27.04
C ARG A 140 1.00 -25.18 26.70
N ALA A 141 -0.01 -25.52 27.43
CA ALA A 141 -0.83 -26.71 27.17
C ALA A 141 -1.52 -26.61 25.80
N TYR A 142 -2.13 -25.44 25.50
CA TYR A 142 -2.74 -25.17 24.21
C TYR A 142 -1.73 -25.29 23.06
N ILE A 143 -0.56 -24.67 23.19
CA ILE A 143 0.48 -24.69 22.15
C ILE A 143 1.00 -26.12 21.93
N ARG A 144 1.18 -26.94 22.96
CA ARG A 144 1.55 -28.33 22.82
C ARG A 144 0.51 -29.17 22.06
N ALA A 145 -0.76 -28.98 22.37
CA ALA A 145 -1.85 -29.63 21.64
C ALA A 145 -1.84 -29.22 20.15
N TYR A 146 -1.75 -27.92 19.90
CA TYR A 146 -1.65 -27.34 18.54
C TYR A 146 -0.45 -27.87 17.75
N GLU A 147 0.71 -28.04 18.40
CA GLU A 147 1.90 -28.68 17.83
C GLU A 147 1.65 -30.15 17.48
N GLY A 148 0.96 -30.87 18.39
CA GLY A 148 0.60 -32.27 18.16
C GLY A 148 -0.33 -32.48 16.95
N GLU A 149 -1.14 -31.47 16.60
CA GLU A 149 -2.02 -31.45 15.44
C GLU A 149 -1.29 -31.03 14.13
N GLY A 150 -0.01 -30.67 14.21
CA GLY A 150 0.79 -30.27 13.03
C GLY A 150 0.53 -28.85 12.55
N TYR A 151 0.13 -27.93 13.43
CA TYR A 151 -0.11 -26.51 13.19
C TYR A 151 -1.17 -26.20 12.12
N PRO A 152 -2.40 -26.71 12.25
CA PRO A 152 -3.48 -26.40 11.32
C PRO A 152 -3.86 -24.91 11.36
N ALA A 153 -4.63 -24.46 10.38
CA ALA A 153 -5.21 -23.12 10.39
C ALA A 153 -6.14 -22.94 11.59
N VAL A 154 -5.99 -21.80 12.30
CA VAL A 154 -6.69 -21.52 13.55
C VAL A 154 -7.88 -20.60 13.35
N SER A 155 -9.06 -20.95 13.89
CA SER A 155 -10.22 -20.05 13.99
C SER A 155 -10.17 -19.22 15.27
N HIS A 156 -10.94 -18.12 15.33
CA HIS A 156 -11.13 -17.39 16.58
C HIS A 156 -11.86 -18.25 17.63
N SER A 157 -11.56 -18.02 18.90
CA SER A 157 -12.26 -18.63 20.02
C SER A 157 -13.75 -18.25 20.02
N PRO A 158 -14.63 -19.08 20.62
CA PRO A 158 -16.04 -18.71 20.79
C PRO A 158 -16.22 -17.39 21.56
N ALA A 159 -15.45 -17.18 22.63
CA ALA A 159 -15.50 -15.97 23.44
C ALA A 159 -15.13 -14.71 22.64
N TYR A 160 -14.10 -14.79 21.79
CA TYR A 160 -13.71 -13.69 20.91
C TYR A 160 -14.78 -13.41 19.85
N ARG A 161 -15.34 -14.44 19.23
CA ARG A 161 -16.38 -14.28 18.19
C ARG A 161 -17.64 -13.65 18.75
N GLU A 162 -18.09 -14.07 19.91
CA GLU A 162 -19.26 -13.51 20.59
C GLU A 162 -19.06 -12.06 21.00
N ALA A 163 -17.86 -11.71 21.50
CA ALA A 163 -17.59 -10.37 22.01
C ALA A 163 -17.32 -9.35 20.89
N TYR A 164 -16.70 -9.75 19.78
CA TYR A 164 -16.13 -8.80 18.80
C TYR A 164 -16.63 -8.97 17.37
N HIS A 165 -17.38 -10.02 17.06
CA HIS A 165 -17.94 -10.30 15.71
C HIS A 165 -16.92 -10.06 14.60
N PRO A 166 -15.71 -10.70 14.62
CA PRO A 166 -14.59 -10.36 13.76
C PRO A 166 -14.95 -10.58 12.28
N SER A 167 -14.89 -9.49 11.51
CA SER A 167 -15.19 -9.48 10.09
C SER A 167 -14.09 -8.68 9.35
N TYR A 168 -13.10 -9.39 8.76
CA TYR A 168 -11.92 -8.80 8.14
C TYR A 168 -11.29 -9.70 7.09
N ARG A 169 -10.38 -9.13 6.31
CA ARG A 169 -9.43 -9.89 5.47
C ARG A 169 -8.00 -9.59 5.90
N ILE A 170 -7.19 -10.68 5.99
CA ILE A 170 -5.75 -10.58 6.28
C ILE A 170 -5.02 -10.31 4.95
N VAL A 171 -4.31 -9.18 4.88
CA VAL A 171 -3.64 -8.70 3.66
C VAL A 171 -2.23 -8.20 3.97
N ASN A 172 -1.42 -8.01 2.93
CA ASN A 172 -0.13 -7.33 3.07
C ASN A 172 -0.33 -5.93 3.66
N ALA A 173 0.50 -5.57 4.63
CA ALA A 173 0.43 -4.31 5.37
C ALA A 173 0.46 -3.06 4.47
N MET A 174 1.09 -3.14 3.30
CA MET A 174 1.09 -2.05 2.33
C MET A 174 -0.32 -1.68 1.85
N TYR A 175 -1.25 -2.64 1.77
CA TYR A 175 -2.64 -2.34 1.43
C TYR A 175 -3.33 -1.57 2.56
N GLY A 176 -3.08 -1.92 3.81
CA GLY A 176 -3.60 -1.17 4.96
C GLY A 176 -3.06 0.25 5.01
N ARG A 177 -1.76 0.42 4.76
CA ARG A 177 -1.07 1.73 4.73
C ARG A 177 -1.68 2.69 3.71
N PHE A 178 -2.00 2.21 2.53
CA PHE A 178 -2.59 3.01 1.46
C PHE A 178 -4.11 2.86 1.34
N LEU A 179 -4.79 2.32 2.35
CA LEU A 179 -6.24 2.15 2.33
C LEU A 179 -7.02 3.42 1.94
N PRO A 180 -6.72 4.62 2.47
CA PRO A 180 -7.40 5.85 2.07
C PRO A 180 -7.31 6.15 0.57
N LEU A 181 -6.17 5.84 -0.03
CA LEU A 181 -5.96 6.02 -1.47
C LEU A 181 -6.82 5.04 -2.28
N PHE A 182 -6.86 3.76 -1.90
CA PHE A 182 -7.69 2.77 -2.58
C PHE A 182 -9.17 3.11 -2.52
N VAL A 183 -9.66 3.55 -1.36
CA VAL A 183 -11.04 4.06 -1.20
C VAL A 183 -11.30 5.24 -2.16
N ARG A 184 -10.36 6.19 -2.26
CA ARG A 184 -10.51 7.33 -3.17
C ARG A 184 -10.52 6.93 -4.64
N ILE A 185 -9.66 5.98 -5.02
CA ILE A 185 -9.59 5.44 -6.38
C ILE A 185 -10.88 4.71 -6.74
N ASP A 186 -11.39 3.82 -5.86
CA ASP A 186 -12.63 3.07 -6.11
C ASP A 186 -13.81 4.02 -6.34
N ARG A 187 -13.93 5.08 -5.54
CA ARG A 187 -14.95 6.13 -5.74
C ARG A 187 -14.82 6.83 -7.09
N LEU A 188 -13.60 7.27 -7.45
CA LEU A 188 -13.35 7.93 -8.73
C LEU A 188 -13.70 7.03 -9.92
N LEU A 189 -13.35 5.75 -9.84
CA LEU A 189 -13.68 4.77 -10.88
C LEU A 189 -15.20 4.51 -10.97
N GLY A 190 -15.89 4.45 -9.83
CA GLY A 190 -17.35 4.33 -9.77
C GLY A 190 -18.08 5.54 -10.35
N GLU A 191 -17.54 6.76 -10.12
CA GLU A 191 -18.09 8.03 -10.59
C GLU A 191 -17.71 8.35 -12.05
N ALA A 192 -16.75 7.64 -12.63
CA ALA A 192 -16.17 7.98 -13.93
C ALA A 192 -17.12 7.89 -15.13
N GLY A 193 -18.18 7.06 -15.06
CA GLY A 193 -19.16 6.94 -16.14
C GLY A 193 -18.58 6.48 -17.48
N GLY A 194 -17.48 5.71 -17.46
CA GLY A 194 -16.78 5.20 -18.65
C GLY A 194 -15.66 6.12 -19.19
N ARG A 195 -15.46 7.32 -18.62
CA ARG A 195 -14.26 8.13 -18.91
C ARG A 195 -13.01 7.51 -18.26
N THR A 196 -11.86 7.87 -18.76
CA THR A 196 -10.59 7.48 -18.17
C THR A 196 -10.33 8.27 -16.87
N VAL A 197 -9.87 7.60 -15.83
CA VAL A 197 -9.39 8.21 -14.59
C VAL A 197 -7.86 8.27 -14.63
N ASN A 198 -7.30 9.45 -14.40
CA ASN A 198 -5.88 9.69 -14.42
C ASN A 198 -5.40 10.20 -13.05
N ILE A 199 -4.43 9.53 -12.45
CA ILE A 199 -3.84 10.00 -11.18
C ILE A 199 -2.34 10.24 -11.33
N ALA A 200 -1.84 11.27 -10.64
CA ALA A 200 -0.42 11.50 -10.48
C ALA A 200 0.06 11.02 -9.12
N VAL A 201 1.19 10.32 -9.08
CA VAL A 201 1.89 9.91 -7.87
C VAL A 201 3.28 10.53 -7.89
N ASP A 202 3.38 11.72 -7.33
CA ASP A 202 4.62 12.48 -7.16
C ASP A 202 5.21 12.28 -5.75
N GLY A 203 6.38 12.79 -5.50
CA GLY A 203 6.99 12.78 -4.18
C GLY A 203 8.47 12.48 -4.18
N MET A 204 9.03 12.45 -2.99
CA MET A 204 10.46 12.36 -2.73
C MET A 204 11.08 11.07 -3.28
N SER A 205 12.32 11.14 -3.76
CA SER A 205 13.11 9.93 -4.06
C SER A 205 13.13 8.98 -2.87
N GLY A 206 12.99 7.67 -3.11
CA GLY A 206 12.92 6.67 -2.02
C GLY A 206 11.60 6.61 -1.25
N SER A 207 10.59 7.45 -1.57
CA SER A 207 9.28 7.44 -0.88
C SER A 207 8.41 6.21 -1.19
N GLY A 208 8.69 5.45 -2.24
CA GLY A 208 7.98 4.23 -2.61
C GLY A 208 6.95 4.40 -3.74
N LYS A 209 7.04 5.46 -4.54
CA LYS A 209 6.17 5.72 -5.71
C LYS A 209 6.01 4.51 -6.62
N SER A 210 7.12 3.94 -7.07
CA SER A 210 7.11 2.76 -7.98
C SER A 210 6.57 1.50 -7.31
N THR A 211 6.71 1.36 -5.98
CA THR A 211 6.08 0.27 -5.21
C THR A 211 4.57 0.45 -5.20
N LEU A 212 4.09 1.66 -4.94
CA LEU A 212 2.66 1.97 -5.00
C LEU A 212 2.10 1.74 -6.40
N ALA A 213 2.79 2.19 -7.45
CA ALA A 213 2.38 1.95 -8.84
C ALA A 213 2.23 0.44 -9.17
N LYS A 214 3.14 -0.41 -8.67
CA LYS A 214 3.03 -1.87 -8.79
C LYS A 214 1.81 -2.43 -8.06
N LEU A 215 1.50 -1.94 -6.85
CA LEU A 215 0.28 -2.33 -6.12
C LEU A 215 -0.97 -1.95 -6.92
N LEU A 216 -1.02 -0.72 -7.45
CA LEU A 216 -2.14 -0.23 -8.25
C LEU A 216 -2.32 -1.06 -9.53
N THR A 217 -1.24 -1.32 -10.26
CA THR A 217 -1.30 -2.21 -11.44
C THR A 217 -1.85 -3.58 -11.08
N GLY A 218 -1.38 -4.15 -9.97
CA GLY A 218 -1.83 -5.47 -9.51
C GLY A 218 -3.32 -5.52 -9.13
N LEU A 219 -3.87 -4.44 -8.56
CA LEU A 219 -5.26 -4.39 -8.14
C LEU A 219 -6.22 -4.01 -9.28
N TYR A 220 -5.84 -3.03 -10.10
CA TYR A 220 -6.74 -2.40 -11.06
C TYR A 220 -6.41 -2.74 -12.52
N GLY A 221 -5.24 -3.30 -12.79
CA GLY A 221 -4.78 -3.55 -14.15
C GLY A 221 -4.58 -2.26 -14.96
N CYS A 222 -4.22 -1.16 -14.29
CA CYS A 222 -4.02 0.16 -14.89
C CYS A 222 -2.75 0.24 -15.74
N ASN A 223 -2.68 1.24 -16.62
CA ASN A 223 -1.40 1.66 -17.19
C ASN A 223 -0.59 2.43 -16.15
N VAL A 224 0.74 2.30 -16.23
CA VAL A 224 1.67 3.13 -15.47
C VAL A 224 2.63 3.79 -16.44
N PHE A 225 2.75 5.12 -16.34
CA PHE A 225 3.70 5.92 -17.12
C PHE A 225 4.72 6.50 -16.15
N HIS A 226 6.01 6.24 -16.44
CA HIS A 226 7.12 6.61 -15.56
C HIS A 226 7.79 7.90 -16.04
N MET A 227 7.91 8.88 -15.15
CA MET A 227 8.65 10.10 -15.46
C MET A 227 10.14 9.80 -15.77
N ASP A 228 10.69 8.75 -15.16
CA ASP A 228 12.08 8.32 -15.37
C ASP A 228 12.36 7.83 -16.81
N ASP A 229 11.33 7.56 -17.62
CA ASP A 229 11.47 7.26 -19.04
C ASP A 229 11.76 8.52 -19.90
N PHE A 230 11.70 9.71 -19.28
CA PHE A 230 11.70 11.01 -19.98
C PHE A 230 12.82 11.94 -19.53
N PHE A 231 14.02 11.41 -19.28
CA PHE A 231 15.17 12.27 -19.04
C PHE A 231 15.55 13.08 -20.29
N LEU A 232 16.21 14.23 -20.05
CA LEU A 232 16.67 15.12 -21.09
C LEU A 232 17.65 14.43 -22.05
N GLN A 233 17.47 14.65 -23.34
CA GLN A 233 18.42 14.27 -24.34
C GLN A 233 19.66 15.20 -24.28
N PRO A 234 20.85 14.80 -24.80
CA PRO A 234 22.07 15.57 -24.65
C PRO A 234 21.97 17.02 -25.10
N PHE A 235 21.24 17.29 -26.19
CA PHE A 235 21.08 18.65 -26.74
C PHE A 235 20.18 19.57 -25.89
N GLN A 236 19.37 18.99 -25.01
CA GLN A 236 18.49 19.72 -24.07
C GLN A 236 19.20 20.10 -22.78
N ARG A 237 20.38 19.52 -22.48
CA ARG A 237 21.12 19.67 -21.23
C ARG A 237 21.94 20.95 -21.19
N VAL A 238 21.23 22.08 -21.15
CA VAL A 238 21.84 23.39 -21.03
C VAL A 238 21.70 23.95 -19.62
N PRO A 239 22.61 24.84 -19.15
CA PRO A 239 22.55 25.36 -17.77
C PRO A 239 21.23 26.04 -17.42
N GLU A 240 20.58 26.69 -18.37
CA GLU A 240 19.29 27.37 -18.22
C GLU A 240 18.21 26.37 -17.87
N ARG A 241 18.18 25.22 -18.53
CA ARG A 241 17.22 24.15 -18.31
C ARG A 241 17.36 23.55 -16.90
N PHE A 242 18.57 23.36 -16.40
CA PHE A 242 18.80 22.82 -15.05
C PHE A 242 18.51 23.82 -13.92
N ARG A 243 18.41 25.14 -14.23
CA ARG A 243 17.97 26.16 -13.26
C ARG A 243 16.46 26.23 -13.13
N GLU A 244 15.74 25.69 -14.10
CA GLU A 244 14.29 25.65 -14.10
C GLU A 244 13.80 24.58 -13.12
N PRO A 245 12.88 24.89 -12.19
CA PRO A 245 12.27 23.89 -11.32
C PRO A 245 11.56 22.80 -12.13
N GLY A 246 12.03 21.54 -12.00
CA GLY A 246 11.54 20.43 -12.81
C GLY A 246 12.15 20.34 -14.22
N GLY A 247 13.10 21.21 -14.55
CA GLY A 247 13.74 21.28 -15.88
C GLY A 247 14.67 20.11 -16.23
N ASN A 248 14.93 19.19 -15.30
CA ASN A 248 15.80 18.03 -15.53
C ASN A 248 15.10 16.84 -16.23
N VAL A 249 13.81 16.96 -16.53
CA VAL A 249 13.04 15.99 -17.33
C VAL A 249 12.50 16.64 -18.60
N ASP A 250 12.28 15.83 -19.64
CA ASP A 250 11.71 16.25 -20.92
C ASP A 250 10.16 16.28 -20.81
N TYR A 251 9.67 17.25 -20.05
CA TYR A 251 8.24 17.38 -19.78
C TYR A 251 7.45 17.76 -21.04
N GLU A 252 8.06 18.40 -22.03
CA GLU A 252 7.43 18.71 -23.32
C GLU A 252 7.11 17.42 -24.08
N ARG A 253 8.09 16.51 -24.15
CA ARG A 253 7.91 15.21 -24.79
C ARG A 253 6.93 14.34 -24.00
N PHE A 254 7.00 14.37 -22.64
CA PHE A 254 6.04 13.65 -21.80
C PHE A 254 4.62 14.15 -22.07
N LYS A 255 4.43 15.47 -22.13
CA LYS A 255 3.11 16.04 -22.41
C LYS A 255 2.57 15.55 -23.76
N THR A 256 3.34 15.68 -24.82
CA THR A 256 2.88 15.35 -26.19
C THR A 256 2.69 13.86 -26.41
N GLN A 257 3.55 13.00 -25.86
CA GLN A 257 3.50 11.55 -26.09
C GLN A 257 2.62 10.81 -25.07
N VAL A 258 2.43 11.34 -23.85
CA VAL A 258 1.67 10.68 -22.81
C VAL A 258 0.42 11.46 -22.43
N ILE A 259 0.57 12.68 -21.88
CA ILE A 259 -0.58 13.41 -21.30
C ILE A 259 -1.67 13.69 -22.36
N ASP A 260 -1.30 14.22 -23.51
CA ASP A 260 -2.25 14.56 -24.58
C ASP A 260 -2.86 13.31 -25.25
N CYS A 261 -2.34 12.10 -24.95
CA CYS A 261 -2.78 10.82 -25.51
C CYS A 261 -3.53 9.92 -24.51
N LEU A 262 -3.71 10.32 -23.21
CA LEU A 262 -4.31 9.46 -22.18
C LEU A 262 -5.73 8.98 -22.53
N ASP A 263 -6.51 9.80 -23.23
CA ASP A 263 -7.88 9.45 -23.66
C ASP A 263 -7.95 8.98 -25.11
N SER A 264 -6.81 8.89 -25.82
CA SER A 264 -6.76 8.45 -27.22
C SER A 264 -7.31 7.03 -27.39
N PRO A 265 -8.21 6.79 -28.34
CA PRO A 265 -8.68 5.43 -28.67
C PRO A 265 -7.54 4.49 -29.11
N GLN A 266 -6.46 5.04 -29.68
CA GLN A 266 -5.26 4.30 -30.10
C GLN A 266 -4.37 3.94 -28.90
N GLY A 267 -4.60 4.54 -27.73
CA GLY A 267 -3.73 4.44 -26.57
C GLY A 267 -2.55 5.40 -26.64
N VAL A 268 -1.53 5.11 -25.85
CA VAL A 268 -0.33 5.92 -25.70
C VAL A 268 0.87 5.19 -26.29
N GLU A 269 1.64 5.88 -27.14
CA GLU A 269 2.91 5.37 -27.66
C GLU A 269 4.02 6.38 -27.38
N TYR A 270 5.12 5.94 -26.73
CA TYR A 270 6.26 6.80 -26.43
C TYR A 270 7.58 6.02 -26.45
N GLN A 271 8.69 6.77 -26.54
CA GLN A 271 10.03 6.22 -26.49
C GLN A 271 10.68 6.46 -25.13
N VAL A 272 11.29 5.42 -24.57
CA VAL A 272 12.06 5.48 -23.33
C VAL A 272 13.44 6.08 -23.62
N TYR A 273 13.87 7.02 -22.81
CA TYR A 273 15.24 7.53 -22.84
C TYR A 273 16.18 6.57 -22.08
N ASP A 274 17.17 6.05 -22.76
CA ASP A 274 18.22 5.20 -22.18
C ASP A 274 19.39 6.06 -21.70
N CYS A 275 19.52 6.18 -20.38
CA CYS A 275 20.59 6.97 -19.75
C CYS A 275 22.00 6.40 -20.04
N GLY A 276 22.14 5.08 -20.20
CA GLY A 276 23.42 4.45 -20.52
C GLY A 276 23.84 4.69 -21.96
N ALA A 277 22.90 4.56 -22.90
CA ALA A 277 23.14 4.81 -24.32
C ALA A 277 22.98 6.28 -24.71
N GLN A 278 22.48 7.14 -23.82
CA GLN A 278 22.21 8.57 -24.01
C GLN A 278 21.33 8.87 -25.24
N ARG A 279 20.33 8.06 -25.49
CA ARG A 279 19.42 8.18 -26.64
C ARG A 279 18.06 7.59 -26.35
N LEU A 280 17.08 7.95 -27.18
CA LEU A 280 15.81 7.24 -27.23
C LEU A 280 16.03 5.80 -27.72
N SER A 281 15.40 4.84 -27.06
CA SER A 281 15.63 3.40 -27.31
C SER A 281 14.31 2.66 -27.53
N LYS A 282 13.78 2.05 -26.48
CA LYS A 282 12.60 1.21 -26.53
C LYS A 282 11.32 2.05 -26.76
N THR A 283 10.46 1.58 -27.65
CA THR A 283 9.08 2.11 -27.78
C THR A 283 8.14 1.33 -26.86
N VAL A 284 7.39 2.05 -26.07
CA VAL A 284 6.32 1.53 -25.21
C VAL A 284 4.99 1.84 -25.87
N ARG A 285 4.10 0.83 -25.92
CA ARG A 285 2.73 0.96 -26.39
C ARG A 285 1.79 0.50 -25.30
N ALA A 286 0.94 1.42 -24.83
CA ALA A 286 -0.05 1.17 -23.78
C ALA A 286 -1.46 1.34 -24.37
N PRO A 287 -2.30 0.29 -24.39
CA PRO A 287 -3.67 0.42 -24.89
C PRO A 287 -4.49 1.35 -24.01
N ARG A 288 -5.55 1.94 -24.53
CA ARG A 288 -6.50 2.72 -23.72
C ARG A 288 -7.05 1.85 -22.59
N ARG A 289 -7.01 2.38 -21.35
CA ARG A 289 -7.58 1.75 -20.15
C ARG A 289 -8.44 2.76 -19.39
N ALA A 290 -9.34 2.25 -18.57
CA ALA A 290 -10.19 3.09 -17.72
C ALA A 290 -9.40 3.82 -16.62
N PHE A 291 -8.18 3.36 -16.34
CA PHE A 291 -7.36 3.91 -15.26
C PHE A 291 -5.88 4.00 -15.65
N ASN A 292 -5.29 5.17 -15.48
CA ASN A 292 -3.88 5.44 -15.70
C ASN A 292 -3.24 6.04 -14.44
N VAL A 293 -1.99 5.67 -14.20
CA VAL A 293 -1.12 6.21 -13.15
C VAL A 293 0.10 6.83 -13.79
N ILE A 294 0.34 8.10 -13.52
CA ILE A 294 1.56 8.79 -13.86
C ILE A 294 2.42 8.86 -12.61
N GLU A 295 3.58 8.20 -12.59
CA GLU A 295 4.40 8.12 -11.40
C GLU A 295 5.83 8.62 -11.62
N GLY A 296 6.37 9.19 -10.57
CA GLY A 296 7.73 9.68 -10.52
C GLY A 296 7.81 11.10 -10.00
N SER A 297 8.99 11.52 -9.53
CA SER A 297 9.25 12.94 -9.30
C SER A 297 8.99 13.69 -10.58
N TYR A 298 8.37 14.87 -10.48
CA TYR A 298 7.90 15.70 -11.60
C TYR A 298 6.62 15.24 -12.31
N SER A 299 5.93 14.21 -11.84
CA SER A 299 4.65 13.75 -12.43
C SER A 299 3.52 14.77 -12.31
N GLN A 300 3.64 15.75 -11.42
CA GLN A 300 2.70 16.86 -11.27
C GLN A 300 3.23 18.19 -11.85
N HIS A 301 4.18 18.12 -12.81
CA HIS A 301 4.75 19.32 -13.41
C HIS A 301 3.67 20.27 -13.95
N PRO A 302 3.68 21.58 -13.63
CA PRO A 302 2.64 22.54 -14.04
C PRO A 302 2.36 22.60 -15.54
N TYR A 303 3.35 22.26 -16.35
CA TYR A 303 3.24 22.21 -17.81
C TYR A 303 2.16 21.23 -18.31
N PHE A 304 1.78 20.23 -17.49
CA PHE A 304 0.74 19.25 -17.86
C PHE A 304 -0.69 19.78 -17.68
N GLY A 305 -0.87 20.88 -16.95
CA GLY A 305 -2.18 21.48 -16.71
C GLY A 305 -3.08 20.62 -15.82
N ASN A 306 -4.39 20.67 -16.07
CA ASN A 306 -5.41 19.96 -15.27
C ASN A 306 -5.83 18.64 -15.91
N CYS A 307 -4.91 17.68 -16.00
CA CYS A 307 -5.15 16.37 -16.61
C CYS A 307 -5.41 15.24 -15.60
N TYR A 308 -5.34 15.52 -14.30
CA TYR A 308 -5.47 14.53 -13.23
C TYR A 308 -6.76 14.65 -12.44
N ASP A 309 -7.40 13.51 -12.16
CA ASP A 309 -8.54 13.40 -11.24
C ASP A 309 -8.10 13.37 -9.78
N LEU A 310 -6.85 12.95 -9.54
CA LEU A 310 -6.24 12.90 -8.22
C LEU A 310 -4.74 13.13 -8.31
N ARG A 311 -4.25 14.02 -7.45
CA ARG A 311 -2.82 14.25 -7.23
C ARG A 311 -2.45 13.72 -5.85
N VAL A 312 -1.46 12.81 -5.83
CA VAL A 312 -0.94 12.17 -4.61
C VAL A 312 0.52 12.56 -4.46
N PHE A 313 0.90 13.00 -3.27
CA PHE A 313 2.29 13.25 -2.91
C PHE A 313 2.75 12.23 -1.88
N LEU A 314 3.82 11.50 -2.19
CA LEU A 314 4.45 10.56 -1.25
C LEU A 314 5.66 11.21 -0.60
N GLU A 315 5.60 11.33 0.73
CA GLU A 315 6.73 11.80 1.53
C GLU A 315 7.37 10.66 2.34
N VAL A 316 8.62 10.86 2.71
CA VAL A 316 9.41 9.98 3.57
C VAL A 316 10.32 10.82 4.45
N GLY A 317 10.62 10.36 5.66
CA GLY A 317 11.58 11.04 6.53
C GLY A 317 13.00 10.98 5.92
N GLU A 318 13.81 12.01 6.18
CA GLU A 318 15.16 12.14 5.58
C GLU A 318 16.07 10.93 5.86
N ASP A 319 16.13 10.48 7.11
CA ASP A 319 16.96 9.32 7.48
C ASP A 319 16.50 8.04 6.77
N GLU A 320 15.21 7.84 6.69
CA GLU A 320 14.61 6.69 5.99
C GLU A 320 14.80 6.78 4.47
N GLN A 321 14.71 7.98 3.90
CA GLN A 321 15.02 8.25 2.48
C GLN A 321 16.45 7.83 2.16
N ARG A 322 17.42 8.30 2.94
CA ARG A 322 18.85 8.00 2.80
C ARG A 322 19.10 6.49 2.88
N GLU A 323 18.53 5.84 3.89
CA GLU A 323 18.72 4.40 4.07
C GLU A 323 18.10 3.58 2.92
N ARG A 324 16.92 3.94 2.44
CA ARG A 324 16.28 3.29 1.30
C ARG A 324 17.07 3.47 0.01
N ILE A 325 17.60 4.68 -0.24
CA ILE A 325 18.46 4.97 -1.40
C ILE A 325 19.76 4.19 -1.29
N ARG A 326 20.42 4.22 -0.11
CA ARG A 326 21.66 3.46 0.15
C ARG A 326 21.47 1.98 -0.12
N ARG A 327 20.42 1.38 0.42
CA ARG A 327 20.13 -0.06 0.25
C ARG A 327 19.85 -0.44 -1.20
N ARG A 328 19.19 0.44 -1.97
CA ARG A 328 18.80 0.18 -3.36
C ARG A 328 19.94 0.43 -4.34
N ASN A 329 20.71 1.48 -4.15
CA ASN A 329 21.63 2.03 -5.15
C ASN A 329 23.10 2.04 -4.69
N GLY A 330 23.40 1.78 -3.42
CA GLY A 330 24.74 1.82 -2.85
C GLY A 330 25.21 3.24 -2.47
N GLU A 331 26.31 3.31 -1.75
CA GLU A 331 26.85 4.55 -1.15
C GLU A 331 27.26 5.60 -2.20
N PHE A 332 27.85 5.14 -3.32
CA PHE A 332 28.25 6.05 -4.38
C PHE A 332 27.05 6.82 -4.99
N MET A 333 25.98 6.11 -5.24
CA MET A 333 24.78 6.72 -5.78
C MET A 333 24.05 7.58 -4.75
N LEU A 334 24.08 7.20 -3.47
CA LEU A 334 23.48 8.02 -2.40
C LEU A 334 24.07 9.43 -2.41
N ARG A 335 25.40 9.58 -2.51
CA ARG A 335 26.05 10.91 -2.60
C ARG A 335 25.51 11.74 -3.77
N ARG A 336 25.33 11.10 -4.93
CA ARG A 336 24.75 11.80 -6.10
C ARG A 336 23.30 12.20 -5.86
N PHE A 337 22.50 11.39 -5.16
CA PHE A 337 21.15 11.77 -4.77
C PHE A 337 21.18 12.99 -3.85
N GLU A 338 22.06 13.03 -2.87
CA GLU A 338 22.18 14.11 -1.89
C GLU A 338 22.72 15.42 -2.51
N GLU A 339 23.67 15.32 -3.43
CA GLU A 339 24.34 16.48 -4.01
C GLU A 339 23.62 17.03 -5.26
N GLU A 340 22.91 16.18 -6.03
CA GLU A 340 22.32 16.58 -7.32
C GLU A 340 20.78 16.47 -7.29
N TRP A 341 20.22 15.27 -7.10
CA TRP A 341 18.80 15.00 -7.42
C TRP A 341 17.83 15.44 -6.33
N ILE A 342 18.13 15.20 -5.06
CA ILE A 342 17.27 15.64 -3.96
C ILE A 342 17.16 17.18 -3.90
N PRO A 343 18.25 17.97 -4.07
CA PRO A 343 18.16 19.42 -4.19
C PRO A 343 17.27 19.88 -5.36
N MET A 344 17.36 19.24 -6.54
CA MET A 344 16.51 19.56 -7.68
C MET A 344 15.04 19.22 -7.46
N GLU A 345 14.77 18.06 -6.85
CA GLU A 345 13.42 17.66 -6.45
C GLU A 345 12.81 18.65 -5.46
N ASN A 346 13.55 19.03 -4.41
CA ASN A 346 13.10 19.98 -3.40
C ASN A 346 12.82 21.36 -3.98
N ALA A 347 13.68 21.84 -4.90
CA ALA A 347 13.46 23.09 -5.61
C ALA A 347 12.16 23.06 -6.43
N TYR A 348 11.89 21.94 -7.13
CA TYR A 348 10.65 21.73 -7.86
C TYR A 348 9.44 21.67 -6.93
N PHE A 349 9.48 20.87 -5.84
CA PHE A 349 8.36 20.75 -4.91
C PHE A 349 7.99 22.10 -4.31
N THR A 350 9.00 22.90 -3.94
CA THR A 350 8.79 24.22 -3.35
C THR A 350 8.28 25.22 -4.37
N ALA A 351 8.93 25.35 -5.53
CA ALA A 351 8.58 26.36 -6.54
C ALA A 351 7.20 26.13 -7.15
N CYS A 352 6.78 24.87 -7.27
CA CYS A 352 5.49 24.49 -7.88
C CYS A 352 4.41 24.17 -6.83
N ASN A 353 4.69 24.30 -5.53
CA ASN A 353 3.78 23.97 -4.42
C ASN A 353 3.16 22.56 -4.58
N ILE A 354 3.99 21.56 -4.93
CA ILE A 354 3.51 20.23 -5.32
C ILE A 354 2.78 19.55 -4.18
N ARG A 355 3.35 19.62 -2.96
CA ARG A 355 2.76 19.03 -1.76
C ARG A 355 1.42 19.67 -1.42
N GLU A 356 1.34 20.99 -1.46
CA GLU A 356 0.17 21.79 -1.11
C GLU A 356 -0.96 21.63 -2.13
N ASN A 357 -0.61 21.47 -3.41
CA ASN A 357 -1.56 21.24 -4.50
C ASN A 357 -2.02 19.78 -4.63
N SER A 358 -1.43 18.85 -3.86
CA SER A 358 -1.84 17.46 -3.85
C SER A 358 -3.06 17.24 -2.94
N GLN A 359 -4.11 16.60 -3.47
CA GLN A 359 -5.31 16.27 -2.70
C GLN A 359 -5.05 15.21 -1.63
N MET A 360 -3.99 14.40 -1.80
CA MET A 360 -3.58 13.42 -0.80
C MET A 360 -2.06 13.51 -0.59
N VAL A 361 -1.65 13.70 0.67
CA VAL A 361 -0.27 13.58 1.11
C VAL A 361 -0.17 12.32 1.96
N LEU A 362 0.65 11.38 1.54
CA LEU A 362 0.79 10.08 2.19
C LEU A 362 2.23 9.89 2.64
N THR A 363 2.40 9.50 3.90
CA THR A 363 3.71 9.20 4.46
C THR A 363 3.94 7.70 4.45
N ASN A 364 5.00 7.26 3.80
CA ASN A 364 5.39 5.85 3.75
C ASN A 364 6.40 5.55 4.87
N ARG A 365 5.94 5.51 6.13
CA ARG A 365 6.76 5.13 7.29
C ARG A 365 6.63 3.64 7.57
N ASP A 366 7.75 2.94 7.75
CA ASP A 366 7.74 1.49 8.03
C ASP A 366 7.21 1.13 9.44
N GLN A 367 7.06 2.12 10.33
CA GLN A 367 6.71 1.94 11.74
C GLN A 367 5.20 1.95 12.05
N MET A 368 4.28 2.07 11.10
CA MET A 368 2.85 2.24 11.38
C MET A 368 1.99 0.97 11.26
N LEU A 369 2.56 -0.16 10.87
CA LEU A 369 1.82 -1.45 10.79
C LEU A 369 2.65 -2.63 11.26
#